data_bb85314522001cb76cb8af674f9eca0d
#
_entry.id   bb85314522001cb76cb8af674f9eca0d
#
_cell.length_a   1.000
_cell.length_b   1.000
_cell.length_c   1.000
_cell.angle_alpha   90.00
_cell.angle_beta   90.00
_cell.angle_gamma   90.00
#
_symmetry.space_group_name_H-M   'P 1'
#
loop_
_entity.id
_entity.type
_entity.pdbx_description
1 polymer ?
#
loop_
_entity_poly.entity_id
_entity_poly.type
_entity_poly.pdbx_seq_one_letter_code
_entity_poly.pdbx_strand_id
1 'polypeptide(L)'
;DHPEIAFHLNSPLMKRIVDLKERDYADKDKYADAPVNFDDAIENYKRLLEITGDVAANIIEPNSEAVDLEGPHLVDGRMKYASKTYENLDATRKAGLWGISMPRQFGGLNVPNTVFSMLSEVISAADAGFQNVWSLQSCIDTLYEFGSKEQQEKYIPRISNGETMSMDLTEPDAGSDLQHVMLKASQDTDGTWRLNGVKRFITNGDSDIHLVLARSEEGTRDGRGLSMFIYDKRDGGVTVRHIENKLGIHGSPTCELVFKNAKAELCGDRRLGLIKYVMSLMNGARLGIAAQSVGVEQEAYNEALAYAKERQQFGKKIITFPAVYDMLSRMKAKLDAGRSLLYQTARYVDIYKALEDISRERKLTPDERKEMKKYSRLADAFTPVAKGMNSEYANQNAYDAISVHGGSGFIMEYKSQRLYRDARIFSIYEGTTQLQVVAAVRYITNGTYLNIIKEMLSEEVSDDMKPLKARIEALVSLYEASVEKVKADGNQDEHDFLARRLYDMTGDIIMSLLIINDASKAPELFAKSANVYVRAAEEEVTGHAAYIKAFNADELKYFTEAAPSTEEQE
;
A
#
# COMPACT_ATOMS: atom_id res chain seq x y z
N ASP A 1 17.95 -14.21 -0.46
CA ASP A 1 17.51 -14.75 -1.76
C ASP A 1 16.01 -15.01 -1.71
N HIS A 2 15.23 -14.24 -2.50
CA HIS A 2 13.80 -14.42 -2.66
C HIS A 2 13.51 -14.73 -4.14
N PRO A 3 13.42 -16.00 -4.52
CA PRO A 3 13.20 -16.39 -5.91
C PRO A 3 11.88 -15.86 -6.46
N GLU A 4 10.86 -15.68 -5.62
CA GLU A 4 9.57 -15.10 -5.99
C GLU A 4 9.72 -13.62 -6.38
N ILE A 5 10.50 -12.82 -5.67
CA ILE A 5 10.79 -11.43 -6.05
C ILE A 5 11.55 -11.38 -7.38
N ALA A 6 12.56 -12.25 -7.53
CA ALA A 6 13.32 -12.35 -8.77
C ALA A 6 12.43 -12.75 -9.97
N PHE A 7 11.47 -13.65 -9.77
CA PHE A 7 10.48 -14.01 -10.79
C PHE A 7 9.67 -12.78 -11.24
N HIS A 8 9.14 -12.00 -10.30
CA HIS A 8 8.33 -10.83 -10.61
C HIS A 8 9.15 -9.69 -11.23
N LEU A 9 10.43 -9.54 -10.86
CA LEU A 9 11.34 -8.58 -11.48
C LEU A 9 11.58 -8.88 -12.96
N ASN A 10 11.55 -10.15 -13.35
CA ASN A 10 11.70 -10.60 -14.73
C ASN A 10 10.37 -10.71 -15.51
N SER A 11 9.29 -10.12 -15.02
CA SER A 11 8.00 -10.08 -15.75
C SER A 11 8.15 -9.42 -17.12
N PRO A 12 7.47 -9.92 -18.17
CA PRO A 12 7.53 -9.32 -19.51
C PRO A 12 7.17 -7.83 -19.57
N LEU A 13 6.29 -7.35 -18.67
CA LEU A 13 5.93 -5.94 -18.60
C LEU A 13 7.10 -5.04 -18.12
N MET A 14 8.10 -5.59 -17.43
CA MET A 14 9.24 -4.81 -16.96
C MET A 14 10.03 -4.19 -18.11
N LYS A 15 10.13 -4.88 -19.25
CA LYS A 15 10.79 -4.30 -20.45
C LYS A 15 10.12 -2.98 -20.86
N ARG A 16 8.79 -2.97 -20.96
CA ARG A 16 8.04 -1.76 -21.32
C ARG A 16 8.15 -0.67 -20.25
N ILE A 17 8.11 -1.04 -18.98
CA ILE A 17 8.25 -0.12 -17.84
C ILE A 17 9.61 0.58 -17.90
N VAL A 18 10.68 -0.18 -18.07
CA VAL A 18 12.05 0.35 -18.10
C VAL A 18 12.25 1.26 -19.31
N ASP A 19 11.83 0.82 -20.52
CA ASP A 19 11.96 1.64 -21.73
C ASP A 19 11.24 3.00 -21.57
N LEU A 20 10.03 3.01 -21.01
CA LEU A 20 9.29 4.25 -20.73
C LEU A 20 9.97 5.10 -19.65
N LYS A 21 10.35 4.48 -18.54
CA LYS A 21 10.94 5.17 -17.39
C LYS A 21 12.30 5.79 -17.75
N GLU A 22 13.12 5.05 -18.49
CA GLU A 22 14.46 5.47 -18.93
C GLU A 22 14.46 6.26 -20.26
N ARG A 23 13.28 6.58 -20.83
CA ARG A 23 13.18 7.33 -22.10
C ARG A 23 14.06 6.70 -23.20
N ASP A 24 13.96 5.38 -23.36
CA ASP A 24 14.82 4.60 -24.25
C ASP A 24 16.33 4.84 -23.97
N TYR A 25 16.67 4.91 -22.66
CA TYR A 25 18.05 5.09 -22.15
C TYR A 25 18.70 6.42 -22.55
N ALA A 26 17.90 7.49 -22.57
CA ALA A 26 18.36 8.83 -22.98
C ALA A 26 19.43 9.44 -22.03
N ASP A 27 19.52 8.97 -20.81
CA ASP A 27 20.44 9.48 -19.80
C ASP A 27 21.74 8.68 -19.64
N LYS A 28 21.94 7.61 -20.44
CA LYS A 28 23.08 6.68 -20.33
C LYS A 28 24.46 7.33 -20.39
N ASP A 29 24.59 8.45 -21.09
CA ASP A 29 25.85 9.18 -21.25
C ASP A 29 25.93 10.43 -20.33
N LYS A 30 24.87 10.69 -19.52
CA LYS A 30 24.79 11.87 -18.65
C LYS A 30 25.07 11.54 -17.18
N TYR A 31 24.65 10.36 -16.73
CA TYR A 31 24.77 9.94 -15.33
C TYR A 31 25.41 8.56 -15.25
N ALA A 32 26.36 8.39 -14.34
CA ALA A 32 27.12 7.16 -14.21
C ALA A 32 26.29 5.94 -13.76
N ASP A 33 25.15 6.19 -13.09
CA ASP A 33 24.20 5.19 -12.60
C ASP A 33 23.04 4.95 -13.59
N ALA A 34 22.99 5.66 -14.73
CA ALA A 34 21.96 5.45 -15.73
C ALA A 34 22.22 4.17 -16.52
N PRO A 35 21.22 3.28 -16.66
CA PRO A 35 21.39 2.04 -17.41
C PRO A 35 21.57 2.30 -18.89
N VAL A 36 22.39 1.46 -19.54
CA VAL A 36 22.66 1.55 -20.98
C VAL A 36 21.67 0.75 -21.82
N ASN A 37 20.98 -0.21 -21.20
CA ASN A 37 19.97 -1.07 -21.83
C ASN A 37 19.11 -1.75 -20.74
N PHE A 38 18.14 -2.58 -21.15
CA PHE A 38 17.23 -3.28 -20.25
C PHE A 38 17.95 -4.22 -19.29
N ASP A 39 18.89 -5.02 -19.77
CA ASP A 39 19.60 -6.00 -18.93
C ASP A 39 20.42 -5.29 -17.84
N ASP A 40 21.04 -4.19 -18.17
CA ASP A 40 21.77 -3.34 -17.22
C ASP A 40 20.84 -2.71 -16.18
N ALA A 41 19.63 -2.26 -16.59
CA ALA A 41 18.62 -1.78 -15.64
C ALA A 41 18.18 -2.87 -14.66
N ILE A 42 17.91 -4.09 -15.15
CA ILE A 42 17.53 -5.23 -14.29
C ILE A 42 18.67 -5.60 -13.33
N GLU A 43 19.91 -5.57 -13.78
CA GLU A 43 21.07 -5.82 -12.92
C GLU A 43 21.23 -4.74 -11.84
N ASN A 44 21.00 -3.47 -12.16
CA ASN A 44 20.98 -2.37 -11.21
C ASN A 44 19.88 -2.57 -10.15
N TYR A 45 18.68 -3.01 -10.56
CA TYR A 45 17.58 -3.29 -9.62
C TYR A 45 17.87 -4.48 -8.71
N LYS A 46 18.50 -5.55 -9.22
CA LYS A 46 18.97 -6.67 -8.39
C LYS A 46 19.97 -6.22 -7.35
N ARG A 47 20.95 -5.41 -7.76
CA ARG A 47 21.96 -4.85 -6.83
C ARG A 47 21.31 -3.97 -5.75
N LEU A 48 20.32 -3.18 -6.11
CA LEU A 48 19.56 -2.35 -5.17
C LEU A 48 18.79 -3.22 -4.16
N LEU A 49 18.19 -4.32 -4.61
CA LEU A 49 17.53 -5.31 -3.75
C LEU A 49 18.52 -6.01 -2.81
N GLU A 50 19.71 -6.37 -3.29
CA GLU A 50 20.78 -6.95 -2.46
C GLU A 50 21.24 -5.98 -1.37
N ILE A 51 21.51 -4.73 -1.72
CA ILE A 51 21.89 -3.68 -0.75
C ILE A 51 20.78 -3.49 0.28
N THR A 52 19.53 -3.42 -0.16
CA THR A 52 18.38 -3.26 0.75
C THR A 52 18.23 -4.47 1.66
N GLY A 53 18.40 -5.68 1.13
CA GLY A 53 18.37 -6.93 1.89
C GLY A 53 19.47 -6.98 2.96
N ASP A 54 20.67 -6.53 2.61
CA ASP A 54 21.81 -6.45 3.56
C ASP A 54 21.51 -5.47 4.70
N VAL A 55 21.04 -4.27 4.39
CA VAL A 55 20.65 -3.26 5.40
C VAL A 55 19.48 -3.77 6.26
N ALA A 56 18.48 -4.40 5.65
CA ALA A 56 17.32 -4.94 6.34
C ALA A 56 17.72 -6.05 7.33
N ALA A 57 18.51 -7.03 6.89
CA ALA A 57 18.88 -8.20 7.69
C ALA A 57 19.92 -7.89 8.78
N ASN A 58 20.89 -7.00 8.49
CA ASN A 58 22.02 -6.78 9.39
C ASN A 58 21.90 -5.54 10.28
N ILE A 59 20.95 -4.65 9.99
CA ILE A 59 20.79 -3.40 10.75
C ILE A 59 19.34 -3.23 11.23
N ILE A 60 18.35 -3.24 10.31
CA ILE A 60 16.96 -2.90 10.66
C ILE A 60 16.34 -4.00 11.53
N GLU A 61 16.42 -5.24 11.09
CA GLU A 61 15.84 -6.37 11.82
C GLU A 61 16.44 -6.53 13.22
N PRO A 62 17.77 -6.54 13.43
CA PRO A 62 18.35 -6.61 14.77
C PRO A 62 17.97 -5.45 15.70
N ASN A 63 17.67 -4.27 15.14
CA ASN A 63 17.26 -3.11 15.91
C ASN A 63 15.76 -3.10 16.25
N SER A 64 14.94 -3.89 15.58
CA SER A 64 13.48 -3.79 15.58
C SER A 64 12.85 -4.04 16.95
N GLU A 65 13.35 -4.98 17.75
CA GLU A 65 12.86 -5.23 19.11
C GLU A 65 13.14 -4.04 20.04
N ALA A 66 14.37 -3.50 20.01
CA ALA A 66 14.72 -2.35 20.82
C ALA A 66 13.90 -1.10 20.44
N VAL A 67 13.62 -0.91 19.14
CA VAL A 67 12.77 0.17 18.63
C VAL A 67 11.32 0.00 19.11
N ASP A 68 10.77 -1.21 19.05
CA ASP A 68 9.41 -1.50 19.52
C ASP A 68 9.25 -1.24 21.03
N LEU A 69 10.26 -1.61 21.82
CA LEU A 69 10.24 -1.43 23.28
C LEU A 69 10.46 0.02 23.70
N GLU A 70 11.37 0.76 23.06
CA GLU A 70 11.69 2.14 23.40
C GLU A 70 10.59 3.11 22.88
N GLY A 71 10.23 3.00 21.61
CA GLY A 71 9.32 3.92 20.94
C GLY A 71 9.85 5.34 20.81
N PRO A 72 9.09 6.25 20.15
CA PRO A 72 9.45 7.66 20.05
C PRO A 72 9.12 8.45 21.33
N HIS A 73 9.84 9.55 21.55
CA HIS A 73 9.70 10.41 22.72
C HIS A 73 9.31 11.83 22.34
N LEU A 74 8.51 12.48 23.19
CA LEU A 74 8.18 13.90 23.08
C LEU A 74 9.07 14.71 24.03
N VAL A 75 9.88 15.62 23.47
CA VAL A 75 10.78 16.49 24.23
C VAL A 75 10.63 17.93 23.73
N ASP A 76 10.20 18.83 24.60
CA ASP A 76 10.04 20.27 24.32
C ASP A 76 9.23 20.56 23.04
N GLY A 77 8.12 19.85 22.85
CA GLY A 77 7.25 20.01 21.68
C GLY A 77 7.82 19.47 20.35
N ARG A 78 8.88 18.67 20.44
CA ARG A 78 9.55 18.00 19.31
C ARG A 78 9.55 16.50 19.51
N MET A 79 9.39 15.76 18.43
CA MET A 79 9.50 14.30 18.43
C MET A 79 10.96 13.88 18.34
N LYS A 80 11.32 12.87 19.12
CA LYS A 80 12.58 12.13 19.01
C LYS A 80 12.27 10.67 18.73
N TYR A 81 12.95 10.10 17.74
CA TYR A 81 12.85 8.67 17.45
C TYR A 81 13.47 7.85 18.59
N ALA A 82 13.07 6.57 18.66
CA ALA A 82 13.83 5.57 19.38
C ALA A 82 15.30 5.55 18.92
N SER A 83 16.21 5.29 19.86
CA SER A 83 17.67 5.42 19.62
C SER A 83 18.13 4.63 18.39
N LYS A 84 17.63 3.39 18.22
CA LYS A 84 17.98 2.52 17.10
C LYS A 84 17.34 2.93 15.76
N THR A 85 16.29 3.71 15.78
CA THR A 85 15.70 4.28 14.56
C THR A 85 16.66 5.23 13.85
N TYR A 86 17.47 6.00 14.60
CA TYR A 86 18.51 6.85 13.99
C TYR A 86 19.58 6.04 13.27
N GLU A 87 19.97 4.86 13.79
CA GLU A 87 20.89 3.94 13.11
C GLU A 87 20.29 3.43 11.79
N ASN A 88 19.00 3.05 11.80
CA ASN A 88 18.28 2.61 10.61
C ASN A 88 18.19 3.71 9.54
N LEU A 89 17.89 4.95 9.95
CA LEU A 89 17.87 6.11 9.06
C LEU A 89 19.24 6.40 8.46
N ASP A 90 20.31 6.36 9.27
CA ASP A 90 21.68 6.59 8.81
C ASP A 90 22.13 5.48 7.83
N ALA A 91 21.82 4.23 8.12
CA ALA A 91 22.13 3.10 7.25
C ALA A 91 21.44 3.23 5.89
N THR A 92 20.15 3.55 5.85
CA THR A 92 19.41 3.72 4.59
C THR A 92 19.88 4.96 3.80
N ARG A 93 20.32 6.04 4.49
CA ARG A 93 20.93 7.21 3.83
C ARG A 93 22.26 6.84 3.21
N LYS A 94 23.14 6.18 3.94
CA LYS A 94 24.45 5.73 3.43
C LYS A 94 24.34 4.74 2.28
N ALA A 95 23.31 3.92 2.29
CA ALA A 95 22.99 2.98 1.21
C ALA A 95 22.35 3.64 -0.02
N GLY A 96 22.06 4.95 -0.01
CA GLY A 96 21.44 5.65 -1.13
C GLY A 96 19.99 5.28 -1.37
N LEU A 97 19.25 4.88 -0.34
CA LEU A 97 17.87 4.40 -0.43
C LEU A 97 16.82 5.53 -0.23
N TRP A 98 17.17 6.79 -0.53
CA TRP A 98 16.29 7.93 -0.39
C TRP A 98 16.09 8.66 -1.72
N GLY A 99 14.86 9.11 -1.99
CA GLY A 99 14.48 9.76 -3.25
C GLY A 99 14.64 8.88 -4.49
N ILE A 100 14.74 7.58 -4.32
CA ILE A 100 15.11 6.61 -5.37
C ILE A 100 14.15 6.57 -6.56
N SER A 101 12.87 6.93 -6.37
CA SER A 101 11.86 7.02 -7.45
C SER A 101 12.04 8.25 -8.34
N MET A 102 12.77 9.27 -7.84
CA MET A 102 12.93 10.55 -8.55
C MET A 102 13.92 10.48 -9.71
N PRO A 103 13.75 11.37 -10.71
CA PRO A 103 14.73 11.52 -11.79
C PRO A 103 16.13 11.86 -11.28
N ARG A 104 17.16 11.41 -12.02
CA ARG A 104 18.58 11.58 -11.66
C ARG A 104 18.99 13.04 -11.50
N GLN A 105 18.37 13.97 -12.24
CA GLN A 105 18.61 15.41 -12.11
C GLN A 105 18.33 15.96 -10.69
N PHE A 106 17.54 15.26 -9.90
CA PHE A 106 17.23 15.60 -8.51
C PHE A 106 17.96 14.70 -7.49
N GLY A 107 18.92 13.89 -7.95
CA GLY A 107 19.67 12.96 -7.12
C GLY A 107 18.97 11.63 -6.85
N GLY A 108 17.89 11.31 -7.58
CA GLY A 108 17.23 10.01 -7.53
C GLY A 108 17.86 8.98 -8.46
N LEU A 109 17.32 7.75 -8.41
CA LEU A 109 17.75 6.61 -9.24
C LEU A 109 16.74 6.26 -10.35
N ASN A 110 15.69 7.04 -10.48
CA ASN A 110 14.61 6.81 -11.44
C ASN A 110 13.94 5.42 -11.33
N VAL A 111 13.88 4.87 -10.11
CA VAL A 111 13.37 3.52 -9.82
C VAL A 111 11.86 3.45 -10.06
N PRO A 112 11.33 2.42 -10.77
CA PRO A 112 9.89 2.23 -10.93
C PRO A 112 9.20 1.80 -9.62
N ASN A 113 7.88 2.07 -9.52
CA ASN A 113 7.07 1.70 -8.34
C ASN A 113 7.10 0.19 -8.05
N THR A 114 7.21 -0.65 -9.08
CA THR A 114 7.35 -2.09 -8.92
C THR A 114 8.59 -2.42 -8.07
N VAL A 115 9.75 -1.84 -8.39
CA VAL A 115 10.98 -2.06 -7.63
C VAL A 115 10.91 -1.40 -6.26
N PHE A 116 10.37 -0.18 -6.17
CA PHE A 116 10.13 0.48 -4.87
C PHE A 116 9.26 -0.38 -3.94
N SER A 117 8.22 -1.04 -4.48
CA SER A 117 7.37 -1.97 -3.72
C SER A 117 8.15 -3.21 -3.25
N MET A 118 9.08 -3.73 -4.07
CA MET A 118 9.97 -4.84 -3.66
C MET A 118 10.89 -4.44 -2.50
N LEU A 119 11.48 -3.24 -2.55
CA LEU A 119 12.29 -2.71 -1.46
C LEU A 119 11.44 -2.49 -0.19
N SER A 120 10.23 -1.97 -0.34
CA SER A 120 9.28 -1.78 0.76
C SER A 120 8.90 -3.10 1.43
N GLU A 121 8.66 -4.16 0.66
CA GLU A 121 8.42 -5.51 1.18
C GLU A 121 9.58 -6.01 2.03
N VAL A 122 10.81 -5.88 1.52
CA VAL A 122 12.03 -6.32 2.23
C VAL A 122 12.24 -5.55 3.53
N ILE A 123 12.09 -4.23 3.52
CA ILE A 123 12.23 -3.41 4.73
C ILE A 123 11.10 -3.70 5.72
N SER A 124 9.88 -3.92 5.25
CA SER A 124 8.73 -4.23 6.11
C SER A 124 8.85 -5.59 6.79
N ALA A 125 9.44 -6.58 6.12
CA ALA A 125 9.72 -7.88 6.73
C ALA A 125 10.70 -7.74 7.92
N ALA A 126 11.65 -6.80 7.84
CA ALA A 126 12.57 -6.50 8.93
C ALA A 126 11.91 -5.69 10.06
N ASP A 127 11.23 -4.60 9.73
CA ASP A 127 10.51 -3.74 10.68
C ASP A 127 9.44 -2.91 9.95
N ALA A 128 8.17 -3.27 10.16
CA ALA A 128 7.02 -2.56 9.58
C ALA A 128 6.89 -1.11 10.10
N GLY A 129 7.29 -0.85 11.33
CA GLY A 129 7.30 0.50 11.90
C GLY A 129 8.34 1.40 11.23
N PHE A 130 9.53 0.88 10.99
CA PHE A 130 10.56 1.62 10.24
C PHE A 130 10.18 1.80 8.77
N GLN A 131 9.64 0.75 8.12
CA GLN A 131 9.16 0.85 6.75
C GLN A 131 8.14 1.99 6.60
N ASN A 132 7.23 2.15 7.59
CA ASN A 132 6.24 3.22 7.58
C ASN A 132 6.87 4.63 7.56
N VAL A 133 7.99 4.83 8.27
CA VAL A 133 8.75 6.10 8.24
C VAL A 133 9.50 6.26 6.91
N TRP A 134 10.20 5.23 6.48
CA TRP A 134 11.03 5.25 5.28
C TRP A 134 10.20 5.43 4.00
N SER A 135 9.04 4.77 3.90
CA SER A 135 8.19 4.82 2.70
C SER A 135 7.51 6.17 2.48
N LEU A 136 7.41 7.03 3.51
CA LEU A 136 6.88 8.39 3.36
C LEU A 136 7.70 9.26 2.41
N GLN A 137 8.93 8.89 2.06
CA GLN A 137 9.66 9.52 0.97
C GLN A 137 8.86 9.52 -0.34
N SER A 138 7.94 8.56 -0.54
CA SER A 138 7.08 8.50 -1.74
C SER A 138 6.12 9.69 -1.86
N CYS A 139 5.90 10.47 -0.81
CA CYS A 139 5.16 11.74 -0.88
C CYS A 139 5.84 12.75 -1.83
N ILE A 140 7.12 12.57 -2.11
CA ILE A 140 7.90 13.35 -3.08
C ILE A 140 7.30 13.29 -4.50
N ASP A 141 6.62 12.18 -4.86
CA ASP A 141 5.98 12.01 -6.17
C ASP A 141 4.90 13.08 -6.39
N THR A 142 4.14 13.43 -5.34
CA THR A 142 3.14 14.51 -5.40
C THR A 142 3.79 15.87 -5.66
N LEU A 143 4.93 16.13 -5.02
CA LEU A 143 5.69 17.35 -5.22
C LEU A 143 6.31 17.41 -6.61
N TYR A 144 6.83 16.31 -7.12
CA TYR A 144 7.34 16.19 -8.49
C TYR A 144 6.22 16.37 -9.52
N GLU A 145 5.04 15.83 -9.26
CA GLU A 145 3.90 15.84 -10.18
C GLU A 145 3.20 17.20 -10.25
N PHE A 146 3.07 17.91 -9.13
CA PHE A 146 2.22 19.08 -8.99
C PHE A 146 2.94 20.34 -8.48
N GLY A 147 4.13 20.23 -7.92
CA GLY A 147 4.92 21.36 -7.48
C GLY A 147 5.47 22.20 -8.64
N SER A 148 5.72 23.50 -8.40
CA SER A 148 6.42 24.35 -9.36
C SER A 148 7.86 23.86 -9.55
N LYS A 149 8.52 24.34 -10.63
CA LYS A 149 9.94 24.01 -10.87
C LYS A 149 10.82 24.45 -9.70
N GLU A 150 10.57 25.63 -9.15
CA GLU A 150 11.29 26.16 -8.00
C GLU A 150 11.09 25.29 -6.76
N GLN A 151 9.87 24.77 -6.54
CA GLN A 151 9.58 23.84 -5.47
C GLN A 151 10.25 22.47 -5.67
N GLN A 152 10.22 21.95 -6.89
CA GLN A 152 10.92 20.72 -7.24
C GLN A 152 12.42 20.84 -6.98
N GLU A 153 13.07 21.89 -7.49
CA GLU A 153 14.51 22.17 -7.32
C GLU A 153 14.88 22.41 -5.84
N LYS A 154 13.98 23.00 -5.06
CA LYS A 154 14.21 23.31 -3.64
C LYS A 154 14.10 22.09 -2.74
N TYR A 155 13.08 21.25 -2.95
CA TYR A 155 12.71 20.23 -1.97
C TYR A 155 13.14 18.81 -2.37
N ILE A 156 13.06 18.44 -3.67
CA ILE A 156 13.35 17.06 -4.08
C ILE A 156 14.80 16.65 -3.78
N PRO A 157 15.84 17.45 -4.06
CA PRO A 157 17.20 17.07 -3.70
C PRO A 157 17.42 16.87 -2.20
N ARG A 158 16.71 17.60 -1.35
CA ARG A 158 16.80 17.45 0.12
C ARG A 158 16.29 16.09 0.57
N ILE A 159 15.18 15.63 -0.02
CA ILE A 159 14.61 14.31 0.28
C ILE A 159 15.49 13.21 -0.28
N SER A 160 16.03 13.37 -1.49
CA SER A 160 17.03 12.44 -2.06
C SER A 160 18.29 12.33 -1.21
N ASN A 161 18.61 13.35 -0.43
CA ASN A 161 19.70 13.33 0.58
C ASN A 161 19.24 12.83 1.97
N GLY A 162 18.01 12.34 2.10
CA GLY A 162 17.52 11.68 3.31
C GLY A 162 16.78 12.58 4.30
N GLU A 163 16.34 13.80 3.92
CA GLU A 163 15.37 14.53 4.71
C GLU A 163 14.01 13.82 4.67
N THR A 164 13.32 13.79 5.79
CA THR A 164 12.09 13.02 5.98
C THR A 164 10.85 13.79 5.57
N MET A 165 9.79 13.06 5.21
CA MET A 165 8.49 13.63 4.86
C MET A 165 7.36 13.16 5.77
N SER A 166 6.27 13.93 5.75
CA SER A 166 4.96 13.53 6.25
C SER A 166 3.84 14.03 5.33
N MET A 167 2.66 13.41 5.47
CA MET A 167 1.43 13.88 4.85
C MET A 167 0.40 14.18 5.94
N ASP A 168 0.10 15.46 6.11
CA ASP A 168 -0.70 15.98 7.19
C ASP A 168 -2.14 16.18 6.71
N LEU A 169 -2.92 15.11 6.67
CA LEU A 169 -4.28 15.09 6.12
C LEU A 169 -5.34 15.09 7.22
N THR A 170 -5.28 14.10 8.11
CA THR A 170 -6.30 13.77 9.10
C THR A 170 -6.40 14.82 10.23
N GLU A 171 -7.64 15.08 10.66
CA GLU A 171 -7.97 15.89 11.83
C GLU A 171 -8.84 15.11 12.80
N PRO A 172 -9.07 15.58 14.06
CA PRO A 172 -9.90 14.88 15.03
C PRO A 172 -11.28 14.45 14.49
N ASP A 173 -11.93 15.31 13.70
CA ASP A 173 -13.28 15.09 13.16
C ASP A 173 -13.28 14.82 11.63
N ALA A 174 -12.12 14.63 11.00
CA ALA A 174 -11.99 14.40 9.57
C ALA A 174 -10.91 13.34 9.28
N GLY A 175 -11.29 12.07 9.26
CA GLY A 175 -10.42 10.93 8.96
C GLY A 175 -10.80 10.28 7.62
N SER A 176 -11.83 9.42 7.60
CA SER A 176 -12.33 8.81 6.37
C SER A 176 -12.95 9.83 5.43
N ASP A 177 -13.62 10.85 5.97
CA ASP A 177 -14.18 11.97 5.21
C ASP A 177 -13.31 13.23 5.36
N LEU A 178 -12.33 13.35 4.49
CA LEU A 178 -11.42 14.49 4.44
C LEU A 178 -12.06 15.78 3.91
N GLN A 179 -13.31 15.75 3.43
CA GLN A 179 -13.99 16.97 2.99
C GLN A 179 -14.21 17.95 4.14
N HIS A 180 -14.29 17.43 5.37
CA HIS A 180 -14.51 18.20 6.60
C HIS A 180 -13.23 18.74 7.26
N VAL A 181 -12.07 18.63 6.61
CA VAL A 181 -10.83 19.25 7.08
C VAL A 181 -11.03 20.76 7.31
N MET A 182 -10.65 21.23 8.49
CA MET A 182 -10.86 22.61 8.96
C MET A 182 -9.59 23.40 9.23
N LEU A 183 -8.39 22.78 9.21
CA LEU A 183 -7.13 23.50 9.31
C LEU A 183 -7.13 24.65 8.29
N LYS A 184 -7.02 25.89 8.79
CA LYS A 184 -7.18 27.10 7.97
C LYS A 184 -5.85 27.47 7.31
N ALA A 185 -5.91 27.77 6.02
CA ALA A 185 -4.86 28.45 5.27
C ALA A 185 -5.35 29.86 4.92
N SER A 186 -4.61 30.88 5.35
CA SER A 186 -4.87 32.29 5.01
C SER A 186 -3.64 32.92 4.42
N GLN A 187 -3.82 33.90 3.54
CA GLN A 187 -2.74 34.60 2.88
C GLN A 187 -2.55 35.97 3.52
N ASP A 188 -1.31 36.29 3.91
CA ASP A 188 -0.93 37.61 4.40
C ASP A 188 -0.93 38.64 3.26
N THR A 189 -0.80 39.94 3.61
CA THR A 189 -0.78 41.04 2.65
C THR A 189 0.39 40.98 1.67
N ASP A 190 1.48 40.31 2.05
CA ASP A 190 2.66 40.07 1.19
C ASP A 190 2.56 38.80 0.31
N GLY A 191 1.42 38.10 0.37
CA GLY A 191 1.18 36.89 -0.41
C GLY A 191 1.64 35.59 0.29
N THR A 192 2.21 35.67 1.50
CA THR A 192 2.66 34.50 2.26
C THR A 192 1.47 33.73 2.84
N TRP A 193 1.44 32.41 2.65
CA TRP A 193 0.43 31.55 3.25
C TRP A 193 0.77 31.21 4.70
N ARG A 194 -0.26 31.20 5.54
CA ARG A 194 -0.19 30.86 6.98
C ARG A 194 -1.19 29.76 7.31
N LEU A 195 -0.70 28.74 7.99
CA LEU A 195 -1.50 27.61 8.44
C LEU A 195 -1.82 27.73 9.93
N ASN A 196 -3.08 27.49 10.29
CA ASN A 196 -3.56 27.53 11.67
C ASN A 196 -4.57 26.40 11.92
N GLY A 197 -4.36 25.61 12.97
CA GLY A 197 -5.25 24.52 13.36
C GLY A 197 -4.49 23.31 13.90
N VAL A 198 -5.16 22.15 13.88
CA VAL A 198 -4.65 20.89 14.44
C VAL A 198 -4.73 19.79 13.39
N LYS A 199 -3.69 18.99 13.30
CA LYS A 199 -3.67 17.72 12.59
C LYS A 199 -3.47 16.58 13.58
N ARG A 200 -4.09 15.42 13.35
CA ARG A 200 -4.04 14.27 14.25
C ARG A 200 -3.69 12.99 13.50
N PHE A 201 -3.08 12.04 14.21
CA PHE A 201 -2.62 10.76 13.67
C PHE A 201 -1.61 10.91 12.52
N ILE A 202 -0.76 11.92 12.58
CA ILE A 202 0.22 12.17 11.51
C ILE A 202 1.45 11.31 11.72
N THR A 203 1.64 10.36 10.81
CA THR A 203 2.84 9.54 10.77
C THR A 203 4.06 10.40 10.50
N ASN A 204 5.10 10.23 11.31
CA ASN A 204 6.34 11.01 11.22
C ASN A 204 6.11 12.53 11.26
N GLY A 205 5.15 12.97 12.09
CA GLY A 205 4.64 14.34 12.10
C GLY A 205 5.62 15.45 12.54
N ASP A 206 6.86 15.12 12.89
CA ASP A 206 7.94 16.09 13.09
C ASP A 206 9.03 15.96 12.00
N SER A 207 8.64 15.55 10.82
CA SER A 207 9.50 15.42 9.65
C SER A 207 10.07 16.77 9.19
N ASP A 208 11.00 16.72 8.23
CA ASP A 208 11.65 17.92 7.71
C ASP A 208 10.74 18.69 6.75
N ILE A 209 9.95 17.98 5.94
CA ILE A 209 9.05 18.53 4.92
C ILE A 209 7.68 17.86 5.05
N HIS A 210 6.62 18.68 5.04
CA HIS A 210 5.23 18.21 5.17
C HIS A 210 4.42 18.57 3.94
N LEU A 211 3.56 17.66 3.46
CA LEU A 211 2.44 17.97 2.58
C LEU A 211 1.17 18.11 3.42
N VAL A 212 0.61 19.31 3.46
CA VAL A 212 -0.49 19.66 4.37
C VAL A 212 -1.75 19.97 3.59
N LEU A 213 -2.84 19.26 3.86
CA LEU A 213 -4.17 19.58 3.34
C LEU A 213 -4.82 20.63 4.25
N ALA A 214 -5.20 21.77 3.67
CA ALA A 214 -5.79 22.87 4.43
C ALA A 214 -6.91 23.59 3.67
N ARG A 215 -7.83 24.19 4.41
CA ARG A 215 -8.93 24.98 3.87
C ARG A 215 -8.45 26.38 3.52
N SER A 216 -8.36 26.64 2.22
CA SER A 216 -7.92 27.93 1.65
C SER A 216 -9.08 28.83 1.22
N GLU A 217 -10.33 28.30 1.15
CA GLU A 217 -11.50 29.03 0.72
C GLU A 217 -12.45 29.25 1.90
N GLU A 218 -12.62 30.49 2.31
CA GLU A 218 -13.55 30.84 3.39
C GLU A 218 -15.01 30.51 3.00
N GLY A 219 -15.82 30.12 3.98
CA GLY A 219 -17.24 29.82 3.80
C GLY A 219 -17.54 28.50 3.10
N THR A 220 -16.51 27.72 2.72
CA THR A 220 -16.70 26.37 2.12
C THR A 220 -16.69 25.28 3.19
N ARG A 221 -17.42 24.18 2.93
CA ARG A 221 -17.47 23.01 3.81
C ARG A 221 -17.22 21.69 3.07
N ASP A 222 -16.97 21.74 1.77
CA ASP A 222 -16.70 20.59 0.91
C ASP A 222 -15.23 20.52 0.45
N GLY A 223 -14.90 19.49 -0.33
CA GLY A 223 -13.55 19.26 -0.83
C GLY A 223 -13.02 20.35 -1.78
N ARG A 224 -13.92 21.18 -2.37
CA ARG A 224 -13.55 22.27 -3.27
C ARG A 224 -12.94 23.46 -2.54
N GLY A 225 -13.04 23.51 -1.22
CA GLY A 225 -12.41 24.54 -0.40
C GLY A 225 -10.99 24.19 0.05
N LEU A 226 -10.47 23.02 -0.33
CA LEU A 226 -9.22 22.47 0.17
C LEU A 226 -8.09 22.58 -0.87
N SER A 227 -6.94 23.04 -0.39
CA SER A 227 -5.69 23.15 -1.17
C SER A 227 -4.56 22.38 -0.49
N MET A 228 -3.53 22.03 -1.26
CA MET A 228 -2.32 21.38 -0.76
C MET A 228 -1.23 22.40 -0.52
N PHE A 229 -0.53 22.26 0.61
CA PHE A 229 0.57 23.14 1.00
C PHE A 229 1.83 22.34 1.32
N ILE A 230 2.99 22.95 1.07
CA ILE A 230 4.29 22.48 1.54
C ILE A 230 4.64 23.29 2.78
N TYR A 231 4.90 22.61 3.89
CA TYR A 231 5.47 23.21 5.09
C TYR A 231 6.89 22.71 5.30
N ASP A 232 7.84 23.62 5.48
CA ASP A 232 9.23 23.32 5.84
C ASP A 232 9.40 23.53 7.34
N LYS A 233 9.84 22.50 8.05
CA LYS A 233 10.08 22.53 9.50
C LYS A 233 11.00 23.69 9.92
N ARG A 234 11.91 24.13 9.06
CA ARG A 234 12.84 25.25 9.29
C ARG A 234 12.13 26.57 9.48
N ASP A 235 10.91 26.74 8.93
CA ASP A 235 10.11 27.96 9.07
C ASP A 235 9.43 28.08 10.44
N GLY A 236 9.38 27.00 11.24
CA GLY A 236 8.75 27.00 12.57
C GLY A 236 7.22 27.15 12.53
N GLY A 237 6.61 27.40 13.67
CA GLY A 237 5.15 27.57 13.79
C GLY A 237 4.36 26.27 13.93
N VAL A 238 5.02 25.11 13.94
CA VAL A 238 4.40 23.80 14.21
C VAL A 238 5.07 23.15 15.42
N THR A 239 4.23 22.63 16.31
CA THR A 239 4.68 21.88 17.49
C THR A 239 3.98 20.54 17.57
N VAL A 240 4.69 19.52 18.02
CA VAL A 240 4.11 18.22 18.37
C VAL A 240 3.49 18.35 19.76
N ARG A 241 2.17 18.20 19.85
CA ARG A 241 1.44 18.25 21.12
C ARG A 241 1.41 16.91 21.82
N HIS A 242 1.32 15.83 21.05
CA HIS A 242 1.20 14.47 21.54
C HIS A 242 1.77 13.47 20.54
N ILE A 243 2.31 12.35 21.06
CA ILE A 243 2.66 11.16 20.28
C ILE A 243 1.75 10.03 20.75
N GLU A 244 1.00 9.41 19.83
CA GLU A 244 0.03 8.39 20.15
C GLU A 244 0.71 7.10 20.66
N ASN A 245 0.21 6.58 21.78
CA ASN A 245 0.58 5.26 22.28
C ASN A 245 -0.26 4.19 21.55
N LYS A 246 0.36 3.47 20.65
CA LYS A 246 -0.33 2.57 19.70
C LYS A 246 -0.22 1.10 20.10
N LEU A 247 -1.10 0.27 19.50
CA LEU A 247 -1.05 -1.17 19.63
C LEU A 247 0.25 -1.77 19.06
N GLY A 248 0.67 -1.31 17.89
CA GLY A 248 1.85 -1.78 17.16
C GLY A 248 2.50 -0.66 16.37
N ILE A 249 3.46 -1.01 15.51
CA ILE A 249 4.34 -0.10 14.78
C ILE A 249 4.88 1.02 15.68
N HIS A 250 5.34 0.65 16.88
CA HIS A 250 5.76 1.61 17.91
C HIS A 250 6.90 2.50 17.44
N GLY A 251 7.83 1.97 16.65
CA GLY A 251 8.94 2.73 16.08
C GLY A 251 8.54 3.86 15.12
N SER A 252 7.30 3.81 14.61
CA SER A 252 6.74 4.86 13.76
C SER A 252 6.04 5.90 14.60
N PRO A 253 6.55 7.15 14.75
CA PRO A 253 5.88 8.17 15.53
C PRO A 253 4.60 8.62 14.84
N THR A 254 3.50 8.62 15.60
CA THR A 254 2.18 9.12 15.14
C THR A 254 1.82 10.33 15.99
N CYS A 255 1.81 11.51 15.37
CA CYS A 255 1.81 12.78 16.09
C CYS A 255 0.48 13.52 15.98
N GLU A 256 0.16 14.28 17.03
CA GLU A 256 -0.79 15.38 16.96
C GLU A 256 -0.02 16.68 16.82
N LEU A 257 -0.33 17.45 15.75
CA LEU A 257 0.38 18.66 15.38
C LEU A 257 -0.48 19.90 15.61
N VAL A 258 0.12 20.94 16.16
CA VAL A 258 -0.52 22.25 16.31
C VAL A 258 0.21 23.25 15.44
N PHE A 259 -0.51 23.81 14.48
CA PHE A 259 -0.08 24.85 13.56
C PHE A 259 -0.49 26.21 14.15
N LYS A 260 0.48 27.09 14.36
CA LYS A 260 0.28 28.46 14.83
C LYS A 260 0.98 29.43 13.89
N ASN A 261 0.23 30.01 12.98
CA ASN A 261 0.73 30.96 12.00
C ASN A 261 1.94 30.41 11.21
N ALA A 262 1.93 29.09 10.96
CA ALA A 262 3.02 28.40 10.27
C ALA A 262 3.09 28.82 8.81
N LYS A 263 4.27 29.28 8.36
CA LYS A 263 4.51 29.66 6.98
C LYS A 263 4.47 28.42 6.09
N ALA A 264 3.81 28.52 4.93
CA ALA A 264 3.73 27.43 3.97
C ALA A 264 3.71 27.96 2.53
N GLU A 265 3.97 27.06 1.58
CA GLU A 265 3.89 27.35 0.16
C GLU A 265 2.73 26.57 -0.45
N LEU A 266 1.92 27.20 -1.30
CA LEU A 266 0.88 26.52 -2.06
C LEU A 266 1.53 25.54 -3.05
N CYS A 267 1.14 24.27 -3.01
CA CYS A 267 1.56 23.25 -3.96
C CYS A 267 0.48 23.04 -5.03
N GLY A 268 0.82 23.30 -6.27
CA GLY A 268 -0.15 23.24 -7.37
C GLY A 268 -1.19 24.37 -7.32
N ASP A 269 -2.39 24.09 -7.84
CA ASP A 269 -3.48 25.05 -7.92
C ASP A 269 -4.37 25.03 -6.66
N ARG A 270 -4.92 26.20 -6.30
CA ARG A 270 -5.93 26.30 -5.24
C ARG A 270 -7.15 25.43 -5.55
N ARG A 271 -7.82 24.91 -4.50
CA ARG A 271 -9.07 24.16 -4.58
C ARG A 271 -8.95 22.75 -5.18
N LEU A 272 -7.75 22.33 -5.57
CA LEU A 272 -7.50 20.98 -6.11
C LEU A 272 -6.84 20.04 -5.09
N GLY A 273 -6.63 20.50 -3.86
CA GLY A 273 -5.92 19.74 -2.83
C GLY A 273 -6.49 18.34 -2.59
N LEU A 274 -7.79 18.25 -2.29
CA LEU A 274 -8.43 16.95 -2.04
C LEU A 274 -8.77 16.21 -3.34
N ILE A 275 -9.45 16.89 -4.27
CA ILE A 275 -10.06 16.25 -5.43
C ILE A 275 -9.05 15.73 -6.46
N LYS A 276 -7.80 16.23 -6.43
CA LYS A 276 -6.74 15.82 -7.35
C LYS A 276 -5.49 15.35 -6.62
N TYR A 277 -4.88 16.19 -5.77
CA TYR A 277 -3.56 15.93 -5.23
C TYR A 277 -3.55 14.86 -4.15
N VAL A 278 -4.51 14.92 -3.20
CA VAL A 278 -4.66 13.88 -2.17
C VAL A 278 -5.07 12.55 -2.80
N MET A 279 -5.90 12.56 -3.84
CA MET A 279 -6.29 11.31 -4.51
C MET A 279 -5.09 10.62 -5.18
N SER A 280 -4.19 11.38 -5.83
CA SER A 280 -2.95 10.82 -6.38
C SER A 280 -2.03 10.30 -5.27
N LEU A 281 -1.82 11.10 -4.22
CA LEU A 281 -1.02 10.74 -3.05
C LEU A 281 -1.53 9.45 -2.37
N MET A 282 -2.84 9.35 -2.14
CA MET A 282 -3.47 8.20 -1.50
C MET A 282 -3.38 6.91 -2.33
N ASN A 283 -3.41 6.99 -3.65
CA ASN A 283 -3.23 5.80 -4.49
C ASN A 283 -1.79 5.25 -4.36
N GLY A 284 -0.78 6.12 -4.31
CA GLY A 284 0.59 5.72 -4.00
C GLY A 284 0.74 5.12 -2.60
N ALA A 285 0.14 5.77 -1.58
CA ALA A 285 0.15 5.29 -0.21
C ALA A 285 -0.52 3.90 -0.07
N ARG A 286 -1.65 3.66 -0.74
CA ARG A 286 -2.34 2.36 -0.75
C ARG A 286 -1.47 1.24 -1.31
N LEU A 287 -0.72 1.51 -2.39
CA LEU A 287 0.26 0.56 -2.93
C LEU A 287 1.39 0.29 -1.93
N GLY A 288 1.87 1.33 -1.24
CA GLY A 288 2.86 1.22 -0.16
C GLY A 288 2.39 0.34 1.00
N ILE A 289 1.12 0.47 1.42
CA ILE A 289 0.53 -0.39 2.46
C ILE A 289 0.36 -1.84 1.99
N ALA A 290 0.02 -2.06 0.72
CA ALA A 290 -0.01 -3.41 0.18
C ALA A 290 1.38 -4.06 0.22
N ALA A 291 2.45 -3.32 -0.11
CA ALA A 291 3.83 -3.80 -0.01
C ALA A 291 4.25 -4.06 1.44
N GLN A 292 3.90 -3.16 2.36
CA GLN A 292 4.12 -3.33 3.80
C GLN A 292 3.44 -4.59 4.33
N SER A 293 2.21 -4.85 3.89
CA SER A 293 1.43 -6.03 4.28
C SER A 293 2.11 -7.32 3.83
N VAL A 294 2.53 -7.40 2.55
CA VAL A 294 3.24 -8.57 2.01
C VAL A 294 4.55 -8.84 2.76
N GLY A 295 5.30 -7.79 3.15
CA GLY A 295 6.50 -7.95 3.97
C GLY A 295 6.22 -8.57 5.34
N VAL A 296 5.17 -8.13 6.03
CA VAL A 296 4.76 -8.73 7.31
C VAL A 296 4.24 -10.16 7.13
N GLU A 297 3.50 -10.44 6.05
CA GLU A 297 3.07 -11.81 5.71
C GLU A 297 4.27 -12.74 5.50
N GLN A 298 5.29 -12.27 4.78
CA GLN A 298 6.53 -13.04 4.56
C GLN A 298 7.20 -13.38 5.88
N GLU A 299 7.34 -12.40 6.77
CA GLU A 299 8.03 -12.64 8.03
C GLU A 299 7.20 -13.48 9.00
N ALA A 300 5.88 -13.28 9.04
CA ALA A 300 4.98 -14.13 9.82
C ALA A 300 5.06 -15.60 9.37
N TYR A 301 5.14 -15.84 8.07
CA TYR A 301 5.32 -17.18 7.52
C TYR A 301 6.70 -17.76 7.86
N ASN A 302 7.77 -16.98 7.75
CA ASN A 302 9.14 -17.41 8.09
C ASN A 302 9.24 -17.86 9.54
N GLU A 303 8.75 -17.04 10.48
CA GLU A 303 8.76 -17.33 11.92
C GLU A 303 7.93 -18.59 12.25
N ALA A 304 6.73 -18.69 11.68
CA ALA A 304 5.86 -19.85 11.89
C ALA A 304 6.49 -21.14 11.34
N LEU A 305 7.07 -21.07 10.13
CA LEU A 305 7.72 -22.22 9.49
C LEU A 305 8.97 -22.67 10.26
N ALA A 306 9.81 -21.74 10.69
CA ALA A 306 11.01 -22.03 11.47
C ALA A 306 10.64 -22.70 12.79
N TYR A 307 9.71 -22.13 13.52
CA TYR A 307 9.24 -22.70 14.78
C TYR A 307 8.64 -24.11 14.60
N ALA A 308 7.79 -24.31 13.58
CA ALA A 308 7.16 -25.60 13.31
C ALA A 308 8.17 -26.71 12.93
N LYS A 309 9.30 -26.36 12.32
CA LYS A 309 10.39 -27.28 11.97
C LYS A 309 11.21 -27.71 13.20
N GLU A 310 11.25 -26.91 14.26
CA GLU A 310 12.07 -27.17 15.45
C GLU A 310 11.25 -27.77 16.61
N ARG A 311 10.07 -27.22 16.86
CA ARG A 311 9.21 -27.60 17.99
C ARG A 311 8.74 -29.06 17.89
N GLN A 312 8.86 -29.79 18.99
CA GLN A 312 8.39 -31.16 19.10
C GLN A 312 7.25 -31.26 20.14
N GLN A 313 6.19 -31.98 19.77
CA GLN A 313 5.12 -32.40 20.67
C GLN A 313 4.66 -33.82 20.26
N PHE A 314 4.20 -34.61 21.23
CA PHE A 314 3.73 -35.99 21.00
C PHE A 314 4.77 -36.85 20.24
N GLY A 315 6.05 -36.65 20.54
CA GLY A 315 7.17 -37.43 20.00
C GLY A 315 7.60 -37.08 18.56
N LYS A 316 7.03 -36.02 17.95
CA LYS A 316 7.40 -35.59 16.59
C LYS A 316 7.36 -34.08 16.42
N LYS A 317 8.00 -33.59 15.36
CA LYS A 317 7.97 -32.16 15.01
C LYS A 317 6.57 -31.72 14.64
N ILE A 318 6.14 -30.53 15.09
CA ILE A 318 4.75 -30.06 14.89
C ILE A 318 4.42 -29.81 13.42
N ILE A 319 5.41 -29.50 12.58
CA ILE A 319 5.21 -29.36 11.12
C ILE A 319 4.62 -30.61 10.48
N THR A 320 4.73 -31.77 11.09
CA THR A 320 4.19 -33.04 10.58
C THR A 320 2.72 -33.26 10.91
N PHE A 321 2.12 -32.38 11.72
CA PHE A 321 0.69 -32.46 12.01
C PHE A 321 -0.16 -31.81 10.91
N PRO A 322 -1.22 -32.49 10.42
CA PRO A 322 -2.09 -31.98 9.36
C PRO A 322 -2.61 -30.56 9.62
N ALA A 323 -3.07 -30.27 10.84
CA ALA A 323 -3.57 -28.95 11.18
C ALA A 323 -2.50 -27.85 11.10
N VAL A 324 -1.23 -28.18 11.40
CA VAL A 324 -0.12 -27.21 11.33
C VAL A 324 0.32 -26.98 9.90
N TYR A 325 0.49 -28.04 9.11
CA TYR A 325 0.89 -27.83 7.71
C TYR A 325 -0.25 -27.26 6.84
N ASP A 326 -1.52 -27.43 7.22
CA ASP A 326 -2.64 -26.73 6.60
C ASP A 326 -2.53 -25.22 6.83
N MET A 327 -2.34 -24.76 8.08
CA MET A 327 -2.12 -23.34 8.39
C MET A 327 -0.94 -22.77 7.60
N LEU A 328 0.23 -23.42 7.65
CA LEU A 328 1.42 -22.97 6.94
C LEU A 328 1.20 -22.90 5.42
N SER A 329 0.51 -23.88 4.84
CA SER A 329 0.21 -23.89 3.41
C SER A 329 -0.73 -22.76 3.00
N ARG A 330 -1.74 -22.45 3.82
CA ARG A 330 -2.65 -21.31 3.61
C ARG A 330 -1.92 -19.97 3.76
N MET A 331 -1.04 -19.82 4.76
CA MET A 331 -0.20 -18.64 4.91
C MET A 331 0.65 -18.39 3.67
N LYS A 332 1.35 -19.43 3.18
CA LYS A 332 2.19 -19.32 1.97
C LYS A 332 1.35 -19.00 0.73
N ALA A 333 0.19 -19.63 0.57
CA ALA A 333 -0.67 -19.39 -0.58
C ALA A 333 -1.22 -17.96 -0.62
N LYS A 334 -1.65 -17.40 0.53
CA LYS A 334 -2.07 -15.99 0.65
C LYS A 334 -0.92 -15.04 0.33
N LEU A 335 0.26 -15.29 0.89
CA LEU A 335 1.47 -14.51 0.63
C LEU A 335 1.84 -14.48 -0.85
N ASP A 336 1.86 -15.63 -1.53
CA ASP A 336 2.24 -15.69 -2.94
C ASP A 336 1.19 -15.02 -3.84
N ALA A 337 -0.09 -15.27 -3.60
CA ALA A 337 -1.18 -14.62 -4.34
C ALA A 337 -1.22 -13.11 -4.08
N GLY A 338 -0.97 -12.68 -2.83
CA GLY A 338 -0.88 -11.28 -2.44
C GLY A 338 0.29 -10.57 -3.12
N ARG A 339 1.44 -11.23 -3.20
CA ARG A 339 2.63 -10.73 -3.91
C ARG A 339 2.37 -10.59 -5.41
N SER A 340 1.73 -11.58 -6.03
CA SER A 340 1.33 -11.52 -7.44
C SER A 340 0.42 -10.33 -7.71
N LEU A 341 -0.58 -10.09 -6.85
CA LEU A 341 -1.48 -8.94 -6.95
C LEU A 341 -0.75 -7.60 -6.76
N LEU A 342 0.12 -7.50 -5.75
CA LEU A 342 0.91 -6.30 -5.45
C LEU A 342 1.74 -5.88 -6.66
N TYR A 343 2.56 -6.79 -7.18
CA TYR A 343 3.48 -6.43 -8.26
C TYR A 343 2.79 -6.25 -9.60
N GLN A 344 1.69 -6.96 -9.84
CA GLN A 344 0.89 -6.70 -11.03
C GLN A 344 0.24 -5.30 -10.98
N THR A 345 -0.25 -4.90 -9.81
CA THR A 345 -0.79 -3.54 -9.58
C THR A 345 0.29 -2.49 -9.79
N ALA A 346 1.47 -2.68 -9.19
CA ALA A 346 2.60 -1.76 -9.32
C ALA A 346 3.05 -1.59 -10.79
N ARG A 347 3.10 -2.67 -11.57
CA ARG A 347 3.41 -2.61 -13.01
C ARG A 347 2.39 -1.79 -13.81
N TYR A 348 1.11 -1.89 -13.48
CA TYR A 348 0.08 -1.07 -14.11
C TYR A 348 0.26 0.43 -13.78
N VAL A 349 0.57 0.72 -12.51
CA VAL A 349 0.88 2.09 -12.06
C VAL A 349 2.09 2.63 -12.78
N ASP A 350 3.17 1.85 -12.93
CA ASP A 350 4.40 2.29 -13.59
C ASP A 350 4.16 2.69 -15.05
N ILE A 351 3.42 1.89 -15.81
CA ILE A 351 3.19 2.19 -17.23
C ILE A 351 2.37 3.47 -17.41
N TYR A 352 1.24 3.61 -16.69
CA TYR A 352 0.43 4.82 -16.88
C TYR A 352 1.13 6.07 -16.36
N LYS A 353 1.83 6.01 -15.22
CA LYS A 353 2.57 7.14 -14.65
C LYS A 353 3.74 7.57 -15.53
N ALA A 354 4.49 6.62 -16.10
CA ALA A 354 5.56 6.95 -17.03
C ALA A 354 5.02 7.63 -18.32
N LEU A 355 3.88 7.18 -18.85
CA LEU A 355 3.24 7.81 -20.01
C LEU A 355 2.65 9.18 -19.64
N GLU A 356 2.09 9.34 -18.44
CA GLU A 356 1.62 10.63 -17.93
C GLU A 356 2.78 11.62 -17.82
N ASP A 357 3.92 11.19 -17.30
CA ASP A 357 5.13 12.00 -17.20
C ASP A 357 5.66 12.41 -18.61
N ILE A 358 5.76 11.47 -19.53
CA ILE A 358 6.10 11.75 -20.93
C ILE A 358 5.14 12.78 -21.56
N SER A 359 3.86 12.74 -21.20
CA SER A 359 2.86 13.66 -21.73
C SER A 359 3.10 15.13 -21.36
N ARG A 360 3.87 15.39 -20.29
CA ARG A 360 4.30 16.73 -19.88
C ARG A 360 5.46 17.25 -20.71
N GLU A 361 6.27 16.36 -21.27
CA GLU A 361 7.43 16.68 -22.09
C GLU A 361 7.07 16.83 -23.58
N ARG A 362 6.18 15.96 -24.08
CA ARG A 362 5.74 15.91 -25.48
C ARG A 362 4.33 15.34 -25.63
N LYS A 363 3.74 15.59 -26.78
CA LYS A 363 2.45 14.97 -27.14
C LYS A 363 2.61 13.46 -27.32
N LEU A 364 1.76 12.68 -26.66
CA LEU A 364 1.69 11.23 -26.82
C LEU A 364 1.16 10.84 -28.20
N THR A 365 1.67 9.75 -28.75
CA THR A 365 1.11 9.09 -29.94
C THR A 365 -0.32 8.55 -29.66
N PRO A 366 -1.12 8.22 -30.69
CA PRO A 366 -2.43 7.57 -30.48
C PRO A 366 -2.33 6.26 -29.68
N ASP A 367 -1.32 5.44 -29.94
CA ASP A 367 -1.11 4.17 -29.26
C ASP A 367 -0.70 4.38 -27.79
N GLU A 368 0.22 5.31 -27.51
CA GLU A 368 0.59 5.68 -26.15
C GLU A 368 -0.59 6.22 -25.34
N ARG A 369 -1.48 7.02 -25.94
CA ARG A 369 -2.71 7.49 -25.26
C ARG A 369 -3.65 6.34 -24.95
N LYS A 370 -3.81 5.38 -25.86
CA LYS A 370 -4.62 4.19 -25.65
C LYS A 370 -4.04 3.31 -24.53
N GLU A 371 -2.72 3.13 -24.56
CA GLU A 371 -1.96 2.39 -23.55
C GLU A 371 -2.09 3.06 -22.18
N MET A 372 -1.86 4.35 -22.06
CA MET A 372 -2.01 5.12 -20.81
C MET A 372 -3.42 4.98 -20.24
N LYS A 373 -4.46 5.11 -21.06
CA LYS A 373 -5.86 4.95 -20.63
C LYS A 373 -6.15 3.53 -20.13
N LYS A 374 -5.62 2.51 -20.83
CA LYS A 374 -5.77 1.10 -20.42
C LYS A 374 -5.16 0.87 -19.04
N TYR A 375 -3.91 1.25 -18.84
CA TYR A 375 -3.18 0.97 -17.61
C TYR A 375 -3.62 1.86 -16.44
N SER A 376 -4.06 3.10 -16.68
CA SER A 376 -4.71 3.92 -15.65
C SER A 376 -5.98 3.24 -15.12
N ARG A 377 -6.83 2.72 -16.02
CA ARG A 377 -8.05 1.98 -15.62
C ARG A 377 -7.74 0.71 -14.83
N LEU A 378 -6.73 -0.05 -15.24
CA LEU A 378 -6.29 -1.24 -14.53
C LEU A 378 -5.71 -0.89 -13.15
N ALA A 379 -4.88 0.14 -13.05
CA ALA A 379 -4.34 0.62 -11.79
C ALA A 379 -5.44 1.07 -10.81
N ASP A 380 -6.42 1.84 -11.30
CA ASP A 380 -7.57 2.29 -10.49
C ASP A 380 -8.42 1.12 -9.97
N ALA A 381 -8.59 0.07 -10.78
CA ALA A 381 -9.33 -1.12 -10.37
C ALA A 381 -8.54 -2.00 -9.39
N PHE A 382 -7.23 -2.18 -9.62
CA PHE A 382 -6.41 -3.11 -8.83
C PHE A 382 -5.94 -2.52 -7.50
N THR A 383 -5.66 -1.22 -7.41
CA THR A 383 -5.13 -0.58 -6.18
C THR A 383 -6.00 -0.83 -4.94
N PRO A 384 -7.34 -0.62 -4.96
CA PRO A 384 -8.16 -0.91 -3.78
C PRO A 384 -8.18 -2.40 -3.43
N VAL A 385 -8.14 -3.30 -4.41
CA VAL A 385 -8.09 -4.75 -4.17
C VAL A 385 -6.73 -5.13 -3.56
N ALA A 386 -5.62 -4.62 -4.11
CA ALA A 386 -4.28 -4.89 -3.60
C ALA A 386 -4.12 -4.43 -2.14
N LYS A 387 -4.58 -3.21 -1.80
CA LYS A 387 -4.51 -2.69 -0.44
C LYS A 387 -5.41 -3.48 0.51
N GLY A 388 -6.67 -3.69 0.16
CA GLY A 388 -7.63 -4.35 1.06
C GLY A 388 -7.30 -5.82 1.29
N MET A 389 -7.11 -6.62 0.23
CA MET A 389 -6.82 -8.05 0.36
C MET A 389 -5.52 -8.31 1.11
N ASN A 390 -4.41 -7.65 0.73
CA ASN A 390 -3.12 -7.85 1.40
C ASN A 390 -3.16 -7.41 2.86
N SER A 391 -3.84 -6.30 3.20
CA SER A 391 -3.93 -5.87 4.60
C SER A 391 -4.74 -6.83 5.48
N GLU A 392 -5.79 -7.45 4.95
CA GLU A 392 -6.52 -8.50 5.66
C GLU A 392 -5.69 -9.79 5.78
N TYR A 393 -4.97 -10.18 4.72
CA TYR A 393 -4.11 -11.36 4.75
C TYR A 393 -2.94 -11.21 5.70
N ALA A 394 -2.33 -10.02 5.81
CA ALA A 394 -1.30 -9.75 6.81
C ALA A 394 -1.82 -9.98 8.24
N ASN A 395 -3.05 -9.53 8.54
CA ASN A 395 -3.68 -9.79 9.83
C ASN A 395 -3.92 -11.30 10.07
N GLN A 396 -4.41 -12.02 9.06
CA GLN A 396 -4.67 -13.46 9.17
C GLN A 396 -3.37 -14.25 9.31
N ASN A 397 -2.35 -13.98 8.51
CA ASN A 397 -1.06 -14.65 8.57
C ASN A 397 -0.33 -14.38 9.89
N ALA A 398 -0.40 -13.15 10.43
CA ALA A 398 0.17 -12.83 11.72
C ALA A 398 -0.57 -13.54 12.88
N TYR A 399 -1.90 -13.67 12.78
CA TYR A 399 -2.71 -14.47 13.72
C TYR A 399 -2.33 -15.95 13.66
N ASP A 400 -2.20 -16.52 12.46
CA ASP A 400 -1.83 -17.93 12.28
C ASP A 400 -0.40 -18.20 12.75
N ALA A 401 0.52 -17.24 12.60
CA ALA A 401 1.88 -17.36 13.14
C ALA A 401 1.88 -17.52 14.67
N ILE A 402 1.08 -16.73 15.39
CA ILE A 402 0.90 -16.91 16.84
C ILE A 402 0.31 -18.29 17.14
N SER A 403 -0.69 -18.72 16.37
CA SER A 403 -1.35 -20.01 16.54
C SER A 403 -0.37 -21.18 16.37
N VAL A 404 0.51 -21.13 15.39
CA VAL A 404 1.58 -22.14 15.19
C VAL A 404 2.56 -22.17 16.35
N HIS A 405 2.91 -21.00 16.93
CA HIS A 405 3.78 -20.92 18.11
C HIS A 405 3.07 -21.38 19.41
N GLY A 406 1.74 -21.37 19.43
CA GLY A 406 0.97 -21.66 20.64
C GLY A 406 1.25 -20.63 21.74
N GLY A 407 1.38 -21.09 23.00
CA GLY A 407 1.65 -20.20 24.12
C GLY A 407 2.91 -19.33 23.96
N SER A 408 3.95 -19.83 23.30
CA SER A 408 5.16 -19.07 23.00
C SER A 408 4.88 -17.86 22.12
N GLY A 409 3.96 -17.97 21.17
CA GLY A 409 3.60 -16.85 20.28
C GLY A 409 2.93 -15.66 20.96
N PHE A 410 2.45 -15.85 22.20
CA PHE A 410 1.83 -14.80 23.00
C PHE A 410 2.83 -14.09 23.93
N ILE A 411 4.06 -14.54 23.97
CA ILE A 411 5.13 -14.02 24.84
C ILE A 411 5.95 -12.99 24.10
N MET A 412 6.28 -11.86 24.76
CA MET A 412 6.94 -10.69 24.16
C MET A 412 8.34 -10.99 23.57
N GLU A 413 8.99 -12.03 24.05
CA GLU A 413 10.31 -12.50 23.57
C GLU A 413 10.25 -13.18 22.19
N TYR A 414 9.05 -13.49 21.68
CA TYR A 414 8.85 -14.05 20.34
C TYR A 414 8.34 -12.99 19.38
N LYS A 415 8.93 -12.89 18.22
CA LYS A 415 8.62 -11.88 17.19
C LYS A 415 7.17 -11.93 16.69
N SER A 416 6.54 -13.10 16.69
CA SER A 416 5.18 -13.31 16.18
C SER A 416 4.13 -12.38 16.80
N GLN A 417 4.22 -12.06 18.10
CA GLN A 417 3.32 -11.12 18.76
C GLN A 417 3.47 -9.68 18.23
N ARG A 418 4.71 -9.24 17.91
CA ARG A 418 4.96 -7.92 17.32
C ARG A 418 4.37 -7.83 15.92
N LEU A 419 4.60 -8.83 15.07
CA LEU A 419 4.04 -8.91 13.74
C LEU A 419 2.50 -8.82 13.75
N TYR A 420 1.85 -9.47 14.72
CA TYR A 420 0.39 -9.39 14.90
C TYR A 420 -0.07 -7.99 15.33
N ARG A 421 0.62 -7.35 16.27
CA ARG A 421 0.31 -5.98 16.69
C ARG A 421 0.50 -4.98 15.55
N ASP A 422 1.58 -5.13 14.79
CA ASP A 422 1.92 -4.26 13.66
C ASP A 422 0.93 -4.42 12.50
N ALA A 423 0.56 -5.64 12.14
CA ALA A 423 -0.37 -5.92 11.05
C ALA A 423 -1.75 -5.28 11.24
N ARG A 424 -2.18 -5.10 12.51
CA ARG A 424 -3.55 -4.66 12.77
C ARG A 424 -3.91 -3.31 12.16
N ILE A 425 -2.96 -2.39 12.05
CA ILE A 425 -3.22 -1.06 11.51
C ILE A 425 -3.42 -1.06 9.98
N PHE A 426 -2.89 -2.06 9.25
CA PHE A 426 -2.87 -2.06 7.79
C PHE A 426 -4.26 -2.02 7.16
N SER A 427 -5.25 -2.63 7.80
CA SER A 427 -6.65 -2.60 7.36
C SER A 427 -7.41 -1.34 7.79
N ILE A 428 -6.76 -0.41 8.49
CA ILE A 428 -7.36 0.80 9.07
C ILE A 428 -6.86 2.07 8.38
N TYR A 429 -5.54 2.34 8.39
CA TYR A 429 -4.99 3.60 7.87
C TYR A 429 -4.86 3.61 6.35
N GLU A 430 -4.61 4.79 5.78
CA GLU A 430 -4.56 5.05 4.33
C GLU A 430 -5.83 4.58 3.59
N GLY A 431 -6.95 4.74 4.28
CA GLY A 431 -8.26 4.24 3.88
C GLY A 431 -8.53 2.84 4.42
N THR A 432 -9.55 2.72 5.25
CA THR A 432 -9.98 1.42 5.81
C THR A 432 -10.29 0.41 4.71
N THR A 433 -10.36 -0.88 5.05
CA THR A 433 -10.82 -1.90 4.11
C THR A 433 -12.21 -1.54 3.55
N GLN A 434 -13.11 -0.98 4.37
CA GLN A 434 -14.42 -0.54 3.88
C GLN A 434 -14.31 0.58 2.83
N LEU A 435 -13.36 1.50 2.94
CA LEU A 435 -13.12 2.51 1.89
C LEU A 435 -12.56 1.88 0.59
N GLN A 436 -11.81 0.79 0.68
CA GLN A 436 -11.41 0.03 -0.50
C GLN A 436 -12.62 -0.64 -1.16
N VAL A 437 -13.55 -1.19 -0.37
CA VAL A 437 -14.82 -1.74 -0.86
C VAL A 437 -15.63 -0.66 -1.59
N VAL A 438 -15.81 0.51 -0.98
CA VAL A 438 -16.51 1.65 -1.59
C VAL A 438 -15.85 2.10 -2.90
N ALA A 439 -14.52 2.14 -2.94
CA ALA A 439 -13.79 2.48 -4.16
C ALA A 439 -13.97 1.42 -5.28
N ALA A 440 -14.05 0.14 -4.92
CA ALA A 440 -14.13 -0.97 -5.86
C ALA A 440 -15.57 -1.25 -6.33
N VAL A 441 -16.58 -1.08 -5.49
CA VAL A 441 -17.95 -1.54 -5.77
C VAL A 441 -18.54 -0.96 -7.05
N ARG A 442 -18.20 0.27 -7.39
CA ARG A 442 -18.62 0.91 -8.66
C ARG A 442 -18.05 0.19 -9.89
N TYR A 443 -16.84 -0.35 -9.79
CA TYR A 443 -16.19 -1.12 -10.86
C TYR A 443 -16.71 -2.56 -10.91
N ILE A 444 -17.22 -3.08 -9.80
CA ILE A 444 -17.93 -4.36 -9.75
C ILE A 444 -19.26 -4.23 -10.51
N THR A 445 -20.09 -3.28 -10.12
CA THR A 445 -21.46 -3.13 -10.62
C THR A 445 -21.54 -2.59 -12.05
N ASN A 446 -20.54 -1.85 -12.52
CA ASN A 446 -20.46 -1.39 -13.91
C ASN A 446 -19.81 -2.39 -14.88
N GLY A 447 -19.42 -3.58 -14.40
CA GLY A 447 -18.85 -4.65 -15.19
C GLY A 447 -17.35 -4.51 -15.51
N THR A 448 -16.65 -3.52 -14.94
CA THR A 448 -15.21 -3.33 -15.18
C THR A 448 -14.40 -4.55 -14.76
N TYR A 449 -14.60 -5.04 -13.52
CA TYR A 449 -13.86 -6.23 -13.07
C TYR A 449 -14.24 -7.49 -13.83
N LEU A 450 -15.52 -7.67 -14.16
CA LEU A 450 -15.96 -8.83 -14.95
C LEU A 450 -15.25 -8.86 -16.31
N ASN A 451 -15.09 -7.73 -16.98
CA ASN A 451 -14.36 -7.64 -18.24
C ASN A 451 -12.88 -7.98 -18.05
N ILE A 452 -12.24 -7.45 -16.99
CA ILE A 452 -10.85 -7.78 -16.65
C ILE A 452 -10.68 -9.28 -16.39
N ILE A 453 -11.57 -9.87 -15.59
CA ILE A 453 -11.57 -11.31 -15.29
C ILE A 453 -11.71 -12.13 -16.57
N LYS A 454 -12.61 -11.74 -17.48
CA LYS A 454 -12.77 -12.42 -18.79
C LYS A 454 -11.53 -12.29 -19.67
N GLU A 455 -10.85 -11.13 -19.65
CA GLU A 455 -9.56 -10.96 -20.33
C GLU A 455 -8.49 -11.91 -19.73
N MET A 456 -8.36 -11.96 -18.41
CA MET A 456 -7.43 -12.87 -17.73
C MET A 456 -7.73 -14.35 -17.99
N LEU A 457 -9.00 -14.73 -18.06
CA LEU A 457 -9.43 -16.07 -18.43
C LEU A 457 -9.08 -16.42 -19.89
N SER A 458 -8.91 -15.46 -20.78
CA SER A 458 -8.50 -15.72 -22.17
C SER A 458 -6.99 -16.00 -22.31
N GLU A 459 -6.18 -15.70 -21.28
CA GLU A 459 -4.74 -15.99 -21.31
C GLU A 459 -4.48 -17.49 -21.28
N GLU A 460 -3.51 -17.95 -22.07
CA GLU A 460 -3.10 -19.36 -22.08
C GLU A 460 -2.33 -19.72 -20.80
N VAL A 461 -2.58 -20.90 -20.28
CA VAL A 461 -1.87 -21.47 -19.12
C VAL A 461 -1.33 -22.85 -19.46
N SER A 462 -0.32 -23.32 -18.73
CA SER A 462 0.22 -24.68 -18.89
C SER A 462 -0.85 -25.76 -18.66
N ASP A 463 -0.66 -26.92 -19.23
CA ASP A 463 -1.64 -28.02 -19.13
C ASP A 463 -1.95 -28.40 -17.69
N ASP A 464 -0.95 -28.36 -16.80
CA ASP A 464 -1.12 -28.66 -15.38
C ASP A 464 -1.98 -27.63 -14.63
N MET A 465 -2.07 -26.40 -15.15
CA MET A 465 -2.87 -25.32 -14.56
C MET A 465 -4.29 -25.20 -15.14
N LYS A 466 -4.57 -25.83 -16.29
CA LYS A 466 -5.91 -25.83 -16.90
C LYS A 466 -7.03 -26.31 -15.97
N PRO A 467 -6.85 -27.37 -15.16
CA PRO A 467 -7.88 -27.79 -14.21
C PRO A 467 -8.22 -26.74 -13.16
N LEU A 468 -7.22 -26.02 -12.65
CA LEU A 468 -7.45 -24.91 -11.69
C LEU A 468 -8.18 -23.74 -12.36
N LYS A 469 -7.78 -23.38 -13.57
CA LYS A 469 -8.43 -22.33 -14.36
C LYS A 469 -9.91 -22.65 -14.62
N ALA A 470 -10.24 -23.89 -14.99
CA ALA A 470 -11.62 -24.33 -15.19
C ALA A 470 -12.48 -24.20 -13.92
N ARG A 471 -11.90 -24.43 -12.74
CA ARG A 471 -12.57 -24.19 -11.45
C ARG A 471 -12.91 -22.71 -11.26
N ILE A 472 -11.99 -21.81 -11.59
CA ILE A 472 -12.23 -20.37 -11.51
C ILE A 472 -13.30 -19.92 -12.52
N GLU A 473 -13.32 -20.46 -13.74
CA GLU A 473 -14.39 -20.20 -14.72
C GLU A 473 -15.78 -20.50 -14.16
N ALA A 474 -15.93 -21.60 -13.40
CA ALA A 474 -17.18 -21.92 -12.72
C ALA A 474 -17.55 -20.89 -11.65
N LEU A 475 -16.57 -20.37 -10.89
CA LEU A 475 -16.79 -19.33 -9.88
C LEU A 475 -17.20 -17.99 -10.51
N VAL A 476 -16.71 -17.67 -11.70
CA VAL A 476 -17.09 -16.45 -12.41
C VAL A 476 -18.59 -16.41 -12.71
N SER A 477 -19.20 -17.55 -13.02
CA SER A 477 -20.66 -17.62 -13.20
C SER A 477 -21.44 -17.32 -11.92
N LEU A 478 -20.95 -17.77 -10.76
CA LEU A 478 -21.53 -17.43 -9.45
C LEU A 478 -21.36 -15.94 -9.12
N TYR A 479 -20.17 -15.39 -9.42
CA TYR A 479 -19.87 -13.97 -9.24
C TYR A 479 -20.80 -13.10 -10.10
N GLU A 480 -20.95 -13.40 -11.39
CA GLU A 480 -21.80 -12.67 -12.31
C GLU A 480 -23.27 -12.69 -11.85
N ALA A 481 -23.78 -13.84 -11.43
CA ALA A 481 -25.13 -13.97 -10.87
C ALA A 481 -25.30 -13.16 -9.57
N SER A 482 -24.27 -13.12 -8.71
CA SER A 482 -24.28 -12.34 -7.47
C SER A 482 -24.30 -10.84 -7.73
N VAL A 483 -23.51 -10.36 -8.69
CA VAL A 483 -23.51 -8.95 -9.12
C VAL A 483 -24.87 -8.54 -9.66
N GLU A 484 -25.48 -9.34 -10.54
CA GLU A 484 -26.79 -9.04 -11.12
C GLU A 484 -27.90 -9.06 -10.07
N LYS A 485 -27.86 -9.98 -9.09
CA LYS A 485 -28.79 -9.97 -7.95
C LYS A 485 -28.75 -8.65 -7.19
N VAL A 486 -27.55 -8.21 -6.77
CA VAL A 486 -27.37 -6.97 -6.00
C VAL A 486 -27.81 -5.72 -6.79
N LYS A 487 -27.59 -5.71 -8.11
CA LYS A 487 -28.04 -4.62 -8.99
C LYS A 487 -29.55 -4.58 -9.18
N ALA A 488 -30.21 -5.75 -9.23
CA ALA A 488 -31.62 -5.87 -9.57
C ALA A 488 -32.54 -5.37 -8.45
N ASP A 489 -32.15 -5.48 -7.20
CA ASP A 489 -33.00 -5.18 -6.05
C ASP A 489 -33.27 -3.66 -5.86
N GLY A 490 -32.38 -2.81 -6.36
CA GLY A 490 -32.55 -1.33 -6.35
C GLY A 490 -32.55 -0.71 -4.94
N ASN A 491 -32.28 -1.49 -3.89
CA ASN A 491 -32.17 -1.03 -2.52
C ASN A 491 -30.71 -0.67 -2.21
N GLN A 492 -30.45 0.60 -1.91
CA GLN A 492 -29.07 1.08 -1.67
C GLN A 492 -28.48 0.49 -0.38
N ASP A 493 -29.25 0.33 0.67
CA ASP A 493 -28.75 -0.24 1.94
C ASP A 493 -28.37 -1.71 1.77
N GLU A 494 -29.16 -2.49 1.03
CA GLU A 494 -28.82 -3.87 0.67
C GLU A 494 -27.56 -3.94 -0.21
N HIS A 495 -27.47 -3.06 -1.21
CA HIS A 495 -26.29 -2.94 -2.06
C HIS A 495 -25.02 -2.68 -1.22
N ASP A 496 -25.07 -1.71 -0.31
CA ASP A 496 -23.92 -1.34 0.52
C ASP A 496 -23.57 -2.43 1.54
N PHE A 497 -24.58 -3.10 2.09
CA PHE A 497 -24.41 -4.23 3.00
C PHE A 497 -23.75 -5.45 2.34
N LEU A 498 -24.10 -5.73 1.10
CA LEU A 498 -23.54 -6.86 0.34
C LEU A 498 -22.24 -6.53 -0.40
N ALA A 499 -21.87 -5.25 -0.51
CA ALA A 499 -20.71 -4.78 -1.27
C ALA A 499 -19.40 -5.45 -0.83
N ARG A 500 -19.19 -5.69 0.49
CA ARG A 500 -17.99 -6.36 1.00
C ARG A 500 -17.86 -7.79 0.44
N ARG A 501 -18.96 -8.53 0.36
CA ARG A 501 -18.94 -9.91 -0.18
C ARG A 501 -18.60 -9.93 -1.66
N LEU A 502 -19.15 -9.01 -2.44
CA LEU A 502 -18.80 -8.87 -3.85
C LEU A 502 -17.33 -8.49 -4.04
N TYR A 503 -16.81 -7.63 -3.15
CA TYR A 503 -15.40 -7.24 -3.15
C TYR A 503 -14.49 -8.44 -2.85
N ASP A 504 -14.78 -9.22 -1.82
CA ASP A 504 -14.00 -10.40 -1.46
C ASP A 504 -14.01 -11.43 -2.60
N MET A 505 -15.18 -11.72 -3.21
CA MET A 505 -15.28 -12.57 -4.41
C MET A 505 -14.42 -12.05 -5.57
N THR A 506 -14.41 -10.74 -5.80
CA THR A 506 -13.61 -10.10 -6.84
C THR A 506 -12.12 -10.33 -6.60
N GLY A 507 -11.66 -10.09 -5.36
CA GLY A 507 -10.28 -10.29 -4.95
C GLY A 507 -9.82 -11.73 -5.11
N ASP A 508 -10.62 -12.68 -4.60
CA ASP A 508 -10.30 -14.11 -4.66
C ASP A 508 -10.20 -14.64 -6.10
N ILE A 509 -11.10 -14.21 -6.99
CA ILE A 509 -11.06 -14.62 -8.40
C ILE A 509 -9.83 -14.03 -9.11
N ILE A 510 -9.56 -12.73 -8.95
CA ILE A 510 -8.40 -12.08 -9.58
C ILE A 510 -7.10 -12.69 -9.09
N MET A 511 -6.95 -12.85 -7.77
CA MET A 511 -5.73 -13.41 -7.17
C MET A 511 -5.53 -14.87 -7.58
N SER A 512 -6.60 -15.64 -7.69
CA SER A 512 -6.54 -17.02 -8.21
C SER A 512 -6.02 -17.06 -9.64
N LEU A 513 -6.48 -16.17 -10.52
CA LEU A 513 -6.01 -16.10 -11.90
C LEU A 513 -4.56 -15.64 -11.99
N LEU A 514 -4.15 -14.71 -11.16
CA LEU A 514 -2.75 -14.25 -11.10
C LEU A 514 -1.81 -15.38 -10.66
N ILE A 515 -2.12 -16.07 -9.57
CA ILE A 515 -1.24 -17.15 -9.07
C ILE A 515 -1.23 -18.37 -10.00
N ILE A 516 -2.34 -18.66 -10.70
CA ILE A 516 -2.39 -19.69 -11.76
C ILE A 516 -1.45 -19.32 -12.91
N ASN A 517 -1.45 -18.05 -13.34
CA ASN A 517 -0.57 -17.56 -14.39
C ASN A 517 0.91 -17.63 -13.98
N ASP A 518 1.23 -17.26 -12.73
CA ASP A 518 2.59 -17.37 -12.20
C ASP A 518 3.03 -18.83 -12.08
N ALA A 519 2.16 -19.71 -11.58
CA ALA A 519 2.41 -21.16 -11.50
C ALA A 519 2.57 -21.82 -12.88
N SER A 520 1.90 -21.30 -13.91
CA SER A 520 2.07 -21.75 -15.30
C SER A 520 3.48 -21.46 -15.85
N LYS A 521 4.13 -20.40 -15.36
CA LYS A 521 5.47 -19.95 -15.80
C LYS A 521 6.60 -20.47 -14.92
N ALA A 522 6.32 -20.64 -13.61
CA ALA A 522 7.29 -21.09 -12.60
C ALA A 522 6.61 -22.08 -11.62
N PRO A 523 6.27 -23.30 -12.08
CA PRO A 523 5.53 -24.26 -11.27
C PRO A 523 6.28 -24.70 -10.02
N GLU A 524 7.60 -24.72 -10.03
CA GLU A 524 8.45 -25.04 -8.89
C GLU A 524 8.28 -24.05 -7.73
N LEU A 525 7.94 -22.79 -8.03
CA LEU A 525 7.70 -21.77 -7.03
C LEU A 525 6.23 -21.71 -6.58
N PHE A 526 5.29 -21.76 -7.52
CA PHE A 526 3.92 -21.35 -7.28
C PHE A 526 2.85 -22.44 -7.40
N ALA A 527 3.14 -23.62 -7.96
CA ALA A 527 2.11 -24.64 -8.21
C ALA A 527 1.40 -25.10 -6.92
N LYS A 528 2.13 -25.24 -5.81
CA LYS A 528 1.54 -25.61 -4.52
C LYS A 528 0.62 -24.51 -4.00
N SER A 529 1.10 -23.28 -4.02
CA SER A 529 0.32 -22.11 -3.58
C SER A 529 -0.92 -21.90 -4.44
N ALA A 530 -0.84 -22.08 -5.76
CA ALA A 530 -1.99 -22.00 -6.66
C ALA A 530 -3.07 -23.03 -6.32
N ASN A 531 -2.68 -24.29 -6.06
CA ASN A 531 -3.63 -25.34 -5.67
C ASN A 531 -4.33 -25.04 -4.32
N VAL A 532 -3.58 -24.57 -3.33
CA VAL A 532 -4.12 -24.24 -2.00
C VAL A 532 -5.01 -22.99 -2.08
N TYR A 533 -4.55 -21.96 -2.78
CA TYR A 533 -5.30 -20.69 -2.89
C TYR A 533 -6.62 -20.88 -3.64
N VAL A 534 -6.61 -21.54 -4.80
CA VAL A 534 -7.83 -21.82 -5.58
C VAL A 534 -8.84 -22.62 -4.76
N ARG A 535 -8.36 -23.56 -3.94
CA ARG A 535 -9.24 -24.36 -3.07
C ARG A 535 -9.93 -23.48 -2.01
N ALA A 536 -9.20 -22.57 -1.40
CA ALA A 536 -9.75 -21.63 -0.43
C ALA A 536 -10.71 -20.63 -1.12
N ALA A 537 -10.34 -20.10 -2.28
CA ALA A 537 -11.18 -19.19 -3.05
C ALA A 537 -12.52 -19.82 -3.47
N GLU A 538 -12.56 -21.11 -3.79
CA GLU A 538 -13.82 -21.84 -4.06
C GLU A 538 -14.76 -21.83 -2.85
N GLU A 539 -14.22 -22.06 -1.66
CA GLU A 539 -14.99 -22.07 -0.42
C GLU A 539 -15.57 -20.68 -0.15
N GLU A 540 -14.75 -19.63 -0.20
CA GLU A 540 -15.14 -18.25 0.06
C GLU A 540 -16.15 -17.72 -0.97
N VAL A 541 -15.84 -17.83 -2.26
CA VAL A 541 -16.71 -17.36 -3.34
C VAL A 541 -18.06 -18.07 -3.34
N THR A 542 -18.06 -19.40 -3.14
CA THR A 542 -19.30 -20.17 -3.07
C THR A 542 -20.14 -19.79 -1.85
N GLY A 543 -19.51 -19.60 -0.69
CA GLY A 543 -20.16 -19.15 0.53
C GLY A 543 -20.78 -17.75 0.38
N HIS A 544 -20.04 -16.81 -0.17
CA HIS A 544 -20.54 -15.47 -0.46
C HIS A 544 -21.69 -15.47 -1.46
N ALA A 545 -21.58 -16.23 -2.55
CA ALA A 545 -22.64 -16.37 -3.55
C ALA A 545 -23.94 -16.93 -2.94
N ALA A 546 -23.82 -17.98 -2.11
CA ALA A 546 -24.95 -18.58 -1.41
C ALA A 546 -25.63 -17.56 -0.46
N TYR A 547 -24.82 -16.81 0.30
CA TYR A 547 -25.32 -15.74 1.18
C TYR A 547 -26.06 -14.67 0.40
N ILE A 548 -25.46 -14.11 -0.64
CA ILE A 548 -26.05 -13.05 -1.48
C ILE A 548 -27.37 -13.54 -2.09
N LYS A 549 -27.40 -14.79 -2.60
CA LYS A 549 -28.58 -15.38 -3.21
C LYS A 549 -29.75 -15.49 -2.24
N ALA A 550 -29.48 -15.85 -0.99
CA ALA A 550 -30.50 -16.06 0.05
C ALA A 550 -30.96 -14.76 0.70
N PHE A 551 -30.11 -13.73 0.76
CA PHE A 551 -30.38 -12.47 1.48
C PHE A 551 -31.46 -11.63 0.80
N ASN A 552 -32.27 -10.94 1.62
CA ASN A 552 -33.24 -9.93 1.18
C ASN A 552 -33.21 -8.72 2.13
N ALA A 553 -33.69 -7.56 1.62
CA ALA A 553 -33.63 -6.30 2.35
C ALA A 553 -34.37 -6.31 3.70
N ASP A 554 -35.40 -7.15 3.87
CA ASP A 554 -36.14 -7.27 5.14
C ASP A 554 -35.27 -7.80 6.29
N GLU A 555 -34.17 -8.49 5.96
CA GLU A 555 -33.22 -9.00 6.95
C GLU A 555 -32.34 -7.91 7.55
N LEU A 556 -32.19 -6.74 6.90
CA LEU A 556 -31.42 -5.60 7.41
C LEU A 556 -31.88 -5.17 8.80
N LYS A 557 -33.18 -5.32 9.11
CA LYS A 557 -33.73 -5.03 10.44
C LYS A 557 -33.01 -5.78 11.58
N TYR A 558 -32.47 -6.97 11.33
CA TYR A 558 -31.73 -7.73 12.32
C TYR A 558 -30.33 -7.17 12.61
N PHE A 559 -29.83 -6.31 11.73
CA PHE A 559 -28.52 -5.69 11.83
C PHE A 559 -28.59 -4.22 12.25
N THR A 560 -29.76 -3.59 12.18
CA THR A 560 -29.97 -2.16 12.46
C THR A 560 -30.49 -1.88 13.87
N GLU A 561 -30.85 -2.87 14.67
CA GLU A 561 -31.34 -2.67 16.05
C GLU A 561 -30.37 -1.94 16.98
N ALA A 562 -29.06 -2.02 16.70
CA ALA A 562 -28.03 -1.28 17.42
C ALA A 562 -27.71 0.10 16.85
N ALA A 563 -28.30 0.47 15.69
CA ALA A 563 -28.12 1.78 15.10
C ALA A 563 -29.03 2.80 15.78
N PRO A 564 -28.52 4.00 16.15
CA PRO A 564 -29.38 5.08 16.65
C PRO A 564 -30.44 5.43 15.60
N SER A 565 -31.66 5.78 16.07
CA SER A 565 -32.69 6.30 15.17
C SER A 565 -32.20 7.57 14.47
N THR A 566 -32.71 7.83 13.27
CA THR A 566 -32.36 9.06 12.50
C THR A 566 -32.67 10.34 13.27
N GLU A 567 -33.58 10.30 14.25
CA GLU A 567 -33.90 11.43 15.15
C GLU A 567 -32.79 11.72 16.19
N GLU A 568 -31.87 10.78 16.46
CA GLU A 568 -30.73 10.98 17.36
C GLU A 568 -29.47 11.47 16.64
N GLN A 569 -29.51 11.61 15.30
CA GLN A 569 -28.37 12.05 14.47
C GLN A 569 -28.46 13.55 14.08
N GLU A 570 -29.54 14.27 14.39
CA GLU A 570 -29.70 15.72 14.25
C GLU A 570 -29.26 16.45 15.53
#